data_1b83cb78e1657574e707900c9a70cdf7
#
_entry.id   1b83cb78e1657574e707900c9a70cdf7
#
_cell.length_a   1.000
_cell.length_b   1.000
_cell.length_c   1.000
_cell.angle_alpha   90.00
_cell.angle_beta   90.00
_cell.angle_gamma   90.00
#
_symmetry.space_group_name_H-M   'P 1'
#
loop_
_entity.id
_entity.type
_entity.pdbx_description
1 polymer ?
#
loop_
_entity_poly.entity_id
_entity_poly.type
_entity_poly.pdbx_seq_one_letter_code
_entity_poly.pdbx_strand_id
1 'polypeptide(L)'
;MMSITGARTMGALILAGVLAAAVPGQAGSPSLADRVIEHKLANGMTVLMVERHQAPIVSVNMTFGVGGVNEQVGQTGLAHLYEHMAFKGTRTVGTRDYEREQAVLDDLAMVGTELDRREREEAARAQMEGKTPVPSEAVQQLQRRFKELQEKAGEYVVGNEMALLYQRHGGVGLNASTGKDITRYVISLPANRLPLWAALESDRMAHPVLREFYK
;
A
#
# COMPACT_ATOMS: atom_id res chain seq x y z
N MET A 1 -53.04 94.83 -16.08
CA MET A 1 -52.10 95.08 -17.14
C MET A 1 -51.11 93.88 -17.21
N MET A 2 -50.94 93.28 -18.34
CA MET A 2 -50.03 92.28 -18.75
C MET A 2 -50.33 90.76 -18.38
N SER A 3 -50.81 90.12 -19.40
CA SER A 3 -50.88 88.68 -19.68
C SER A 3 -49.52 88.05 -19.75
N ILE A 4 -49.36 86.83 -19.23
CA ILE A 4 -48.36 85.86 -19.76
C ILE A 4 -48.95 84.46 -19.79
N THR A 5 -48.95 83.96 -20.99
CA THR A 5 -49.35 82.63 -21.45
C THR A 5 -48.43 81.54 -20.89
N GLY A 6 -48.98 80.49 -20.32
CA GLY A 6 -48.22 79.34 -19.92
C GLY A 6 -48.28 78.20 -20.98
N ALA A 7 -47.16 77.77 -21.44
CA ALA A 7 -47.00 76.62 -22.34
C ALA A 7 -46.97 75.27 -21.54
N ARG A 8 -47.88 74.32 -21.91
CA ARG A 8 -47.88 72.96 -21.43
C ARG A 8 -46.87 72.14 -22.24
N THR A 9 -45.84 71.62 -21.59
CA THR A 9 -44.96 70.62 -22.15
C THR A 9 -45.44 69.23 -21.72
N MET A 10 -45.85 68.43 -22.72
CA MET A 10 -46.15 67.01 -22.60
C MET A 10 -44.83 66.26 -22.43
N GLY A 11 -44.61 65.69 -21.28
CA GLY A 11 -43.45 64.79 -21.04
C GLY A 11 -43.77 63.40 -21.54
N ALA A 12 -43.05 62.94 -22.54
CA ALA A 12 -43.07 61.58 -23.02
C ALA A 12 -42.32 60.64 -22.07
N LEU A 13 -43.05 59.71 -21.45
CA LEU A 13 -42.46 58.61 -20.67
C LEU A 13 -41.84 57.58 -21.62
N ILE A 14 -40.51 57.51 -21.66
CA ILE A 14 -39.80 56.43 -22.36
C ILE A 14 -39.68 55.27 -21.37
N LEU A 15 -40.47 54.22 -21.57
CA LEU A 15 -40.37 52.97 -20.88
C LEU A 15 -39.20 52.17 -21.47
N ALA A 16 -38.01 52.23 -20.84
CA ALA A 16 -36.87 51.39 -21.21
C ALA A 16 -37.08 49.94 -20.69
N GLY A 17 -37.51 49.05 -21.60
CA GLY A 17 -37.60 47.64 -21.33
C GLY A 17 -36.20 47.07 -21.20
N VAL A 18 -35.79 46.66 -19.97
CA VAL A 18 -34.61 45.89 -19.72
C VAL A 18 -34.83 44.46 -20.23
N LEU A 19 -34.29 44.14 -21.39
CA LEU A 19 -34.23 42.77 -21.90
C LEU A 19 -33.16 42.03 -21.01
N ALA A 20 -33.65 41.25 -20.07
CA ALA A 20 -32.80 40.33 -19.31
C ALA A 20 -32.32 39.21 -20.29
N ALA A 21 -31.13 39.36 -20.83
CA ALA A 21 -30.45 38.29 -21.57
C ALA A 21 -30.21 37.15 -20.55
N ALA A 22 -30.87 36.01 -20.72
CA ALA A 22 -30.59 34.78 -19.99
C ALA A 22 -29.15 34.39 -20.30
N VAL A 23 -28.24 34.55 -19.34
CA VAL A 23 -26.89 34.03 -19.40
C VAL A 23 -27.04 32.50 -19.46
N PRO A 24 -26.57 31.81 -20.54
CA PRO A 24 -26.60 30.37 -20.55
C PRO A 24 -25.81 29.89 -19.33
N GLY A 25 -26.47 29.11 -18.45
CA GLY A 25 -25.85 28.53 -17.29
C GLY A 25 -24.61 27.77 -17.74
N GLN A 26 -23.43 28.14 -17.25
CA GLN A 26 -22.22 27.35 -17.46
C GLN A 26 -22.52 25.97 -16.89
N ALA A 27 -22.59 24.97 -17.78
CA ALA A 27 -22.59 23.58 -17.36
C ALA A 27 -21.35 23.39 -16.49
N GLY A 28 -21.56 23.17 -15.19
CA GLY A 28 -20.47 22.98 -14.23
C GLY A 28 -19.56 21.86 -14.77
N SER A 29 -18.25 22.07 -14.66
CA SER A 29 -17.30 21.00 -15.01
C SER A 29 -17.68 19.74 -14.25
N PRO A 30 -17.69 18.55 -14.88
CA PRO A 30 -18.10 17.31 -14.24
C PRO A 30 -17.31 17.11 -12.95
N SER A 31 -17.99 16.69 -11.88
CA SER A 31 -17.35 16.41 -10.60
C SER A 31 -16.34 15.28 -10.75
N LEU A 32 -15.42 15.14 -9.79
CA LEU A 32 -14.48 14.01 -9.81
C LEU A 32 -15.22 12.67 -9.82
N ALA A 33 -16.32 12.59 -9.09
CA ALA A 33 -17.15 11.38 -9.01
C ALA A 33 -17.72 10.97 -10.38
N ASP A 34 -18.13 11.94 -11.22
CA ASP A 34 -18.69 11.69 -12.56
C ASP A 34 -17.63 11.16 -13.55
N ARG A 35 -16.34 11.23 -13.18
CA ARG A 35 -15.20 10.82 -14.01
C ARG A 35 -14.59 9.51 -13.55
N VAL A 36 -15.06 8.92 -12.46
CA VAL A 36 -14.55 7.65 -11.94
C VAL A 36 -15.08 6.51 -12.81
N ILE A 37 -14.18 5.74 -13.38
CA ILE A 37 -14.48 4.48 -14.05
C ILE A 37 -14.24 3.36 -13.03
N GLU A 38 -15.29 2.61 -12.71
CA GLU A 38 -15.21 1.45 -11.85
C GLU A 38 -15.14 0.15 -12.67
N HIS A 39 -14.20 -0.72 -12.32
CA HIS A 39 -14.09 -2.05 -12.89
C HIS A 39 -13.85 -3.09 -11.80
N LYS A 40 -14.63 -4.17 -11.80
CA LYS A 40 -14.50 -5.27 -10.85
C LYS A 40 -13.83 -6.46 -11.52
N LEU A 41 -12.71 -6.89 -10.95
CA LEU A 41 -11.98 -8.08 -11.42
C LEU A 41 -12.68 -9.37 -10.98
N ALA A 42 -12.36 -10.48 -11.64
CA ALA A 42 -12.94 -11.79 -11.35
C ALA A 42 -12.65 -12.28 -9.92
N ASN A 43 -11.54 -11.87 -9.33
CA ASN A 43 -11.18 -12.15 -7.93
C ASN A 43 -11.88 -11.26 -6.90
N GLY A 44 -12.79 -10.36 -7.33
CA GLY A 44 -13.54 -9.45 -6.48
C GLY A 44 -12.87 -8.11 -6.20
N MET A 45 -11.62 -7.89 -6.65
CA MET A 45 -10.96 -6.60 -6.49
C MET A 45 -11.66 -5.52 -7.32
N THR A 46 -11.94 -4.38 -6.72
CA THR A 46 -12.50 -3.21 -7.40
C THR A 46 -11.36 -2.26 -7.80
N VAL A 47 -11.32 -1.89 -9.08
CA VAL A 47 -10.39 -0.92 -9.63
C VAL A 47 -11.15 0.36 -9.93
N LEU A 48 -10.75 1.46 -9.31
CA LEU A 48 -11.28 2.80 -9.56
C LEU A 48 -10.26 3.58 -10.39
N MET A 49 -10.66 4.09 -11.53
CA MET A 49 -9.78 4.79 -12.46
C MET A 49 -10.30 6.19 -12.76
N VAL A 50 -9.40 7.17 -12.79
CA VAL A 50 -9.69 8.55 -13.24
C VAL A 50 -8.66 8.97 -14.25
N GLU A 51 -9.08 9.19 -15.49
CA GLU A 51 -8.19 9.67 -16.54
C GLU A 51 -7.86 11.16 -16.39
N ARG A 52 -6.56 11.47 -16.47
CA ARG A 52 -6.02 12.82 -16.47
C ARG A 52 -4.91 12.92 -17.53
N HIS A 53 -5.13 13.71 -18.57
CA HIS A 53 -4.21 13.81 -19.73
C HIS A 53 -3.18 14.96 -19.61
N GLN A 54 -2.98 15.52 -18.40
CA GLN A 54 -2.07 16.64 -18.18
C GLN A 54 -0.58 16.22 -18.13
N ALA A 55 -0.31 14.97 -17.77
CA ALA A 55 1.04 14.41 -17.72
C ALA A 55 1.00 12.89 -18.00
N PRO A 56 2.05 12.32 -18.63
CA PRO A 56 2.13 10.89 -18.93
C PRO A 56 2.56 10.08 -17.72
N ILE A 57 1.87 10.25 -16.61
CA ILE A 57 2.11 9.53 -15.34
C ILE A 57 0.85 8.81 -14.89
N VAL A 58 1.03 7.71 -14.15
CA VAL A 58 -0.02 7.03 -13.39
C VAL A 58 0.37 7.00 -11.92
N SER A 59 -0.55 7.41 -11.06
CA SER A 59 -0.42 7.27 -9.60
C SER A 59 -1.36 6.16 -9.14
N VAL A 60 -0.80 5.20 -8.46
CA VAL A 60 -1.54 4.03 -7.99
C VAL A 60 -1.62 4.04 -6.47
N ASN A 61 -2.79 3.68 -5.97
CA ASN A 61 -3.04 3.44 -4.55
C ASN A 61 -3.79 2.10 -4.44
N MET A 62 -3.10 1.09 -3.94
CA MET A 62 -3.71 -0.21 -3.65
C MET A 62 -4.02 -0.30 -2.16
N THR A 63 -5.29 -0.54 -1.83
CA THR A 63 -5.78 -0.53 -0.45
C THR A 63 -6.39 -1.88 -0.09
N PHE A 64 -6.01 -2.39 1.07
CA PHE A 64 -6.56 -3.59 1.69
C PHE A 64 -7.36 -3.21 2.93
N GLY A 65 -8.55 -3.76 3.10
CA GLY A 65 -9.40 -3.59 4.29
C GLY A 65 -8.89 -4.44 5.46
N VAL A 66 -7.60 -4.32 5.77
CA VAL A 66 -6.92 -5.04 6.86
C VAL A 66 -6.04 -4.06 7.61
N GLY A 67 -6.08 -4.10 8.93
CA GLY A 67 -5.26 -3.27 9.82
C GLY A 67 -5.34 -3.76 11.26
N GLY A 68 -4.94 -2.94 12.21
CA GLY A 68 -4.86 -3.31 13.63
C GLY A 68 -6.14 -3.83 14.26
N VAL A 69 -7.32 -3.44 13.76
CA VAL A 69 -8.62 -3.95 14.27
C VAL A 69 -8.88 -5.42 13.94
N ASN A 70 -8.17 -5.96 12.96
CA ASN A 70 -8.28 -7.36 12.55
C ASN A 70 -7.35 -8.28 13.36
N GLU A 71 -6.52 -7.71 14.23
CA GLU A 71 -5.53 -8.44 15.03
C GLU A 71 -6.14 -8.97 16.34
N GLN A 72 -5.63 -10.10 16.80
CA GLN A 72 -6.03 -10.67 18.07
C GLN A 72 -5.12 -10.18 19.22
N VAL A 73 -5.62 -10.24 20.44
CA VAL A 73 -4.80 -9.97 21.64
C VAL A 73 -3.59 -10.90 21.69
N GLY A 74 -2.41 -10.33 21.83
CA GLY A 74 -1.13 -11.06 21.76
C GLY A 74 -0.52 -11.17 20.36
N GLN A 75 -1.20 -10.66 19.32
CA GLN A 75 -0.72 -10.63 17.93
C GLN A 75 -0.77 -9.21 17.34
N THR A 76 -0.70 -8.20 18.20
CA THR A 76 -0.72 -6.79 17.80
C THR A 76 0.54 -6.42 17.00
N GLY A 77 0.35 -5.67 15.90
CA GLY A 77 1.43 -5.26 15.00
C GLY A 77 1.62 -6.21 13.81
N LEU A 78 0.85 -7.30 13.70
CA LEU A 78 1.02 -8.30 12.63
C LEU A 78 0.70 -7.71 11.24
N ALA A 79 -0.32 -6.86 11.13
CA ALA A 79 -0.67 -6.19 9.87
C ALA A 79 0.47 -5.26 9.40
N HIS A 80 1.07 -4.52 10.33
CA HIS A 80 2.20 -3.63 10.03
C HIS A 80 3.47 -4.43 9.71
N LEU A 81 3.72 -5.52 10.45
CA LEU A 81 4.82 -6.44 10.13
C LEU A 81 4.67 -7.01 8.71
N TYR A 82 3.46 -7.46 8.35
CA TYR A 82 3.21 -7.97 7.01
C TYR A 82 3.43 -6.90 5.93
N GLU A 83 3.07 -5.64 6.18
CA GLU A 83 3.38 -4.52 5.29
C GLU A 83 4.87 -4.44 4.97
N HIS A 84 5.74 -4.48 5.99
CA HIS A 84 7.19 -4.50 5.81
C HIS A 84 7.67 -5.74 5.06
N MET A 85 7.11 -6.91 5.41
CA MET A 85 7.49 -8.18 4.79
C MET A 85 7.09 -8.25 3.32
N ALA A 86 6.01 -7.58 2.92
CA ALA A 86 5.57 -7.52 1.52
C ALA A 86 6.59 -6.85 0.58
N PHE A 87 7.55 -6.08 1.09
CA PHE A 87 8.64 -5.51 0.30
C PHE A 87 9.88 -6.41 0.19
N LYS A 88 9.90 -7.55 0.89
CA LYS A 88 11.03 -8.49 0.87
C LYS A 88 11.13 -9.27 -0.44
N GLY A 89 10.08 -9.21 -1.27
CA GLY A 89 10.04 -9.77 -2.61
C GLY A 89 9.16 -11.00 -2.75
N THR A 90 9.37 -11.71 -3.84
CA THR A 90 8.55 -12.83 -4.32
C THR A 90 9.45 -14.02 -4.66
N ARG A 91 8.90 -14.98 -5.38
CA ARG A 91 9.70 -16.09 -5.93
C ARG A 91 10.61 -15.66 -7.07
N THR A 92 10.36 -14.50 -7.68
CA THR A 92 11.10 -13.99 -8.84
C THR A 92 11.87 -12.70 -8.55
N VAL A 93 11.49 -11.97 -7.50
CA VAL A 93 12.10 -10.71 -7.09
C VAL A 93 12.63 -10.82 -5.66
N GLY A 94 13.82 -10.30 -5.40
CA GLY A 94 14.45 -10.33 -4.07
C GLY A 94 15.26 -11.59 -3.80
N THR A 95 15.48 -12.43 -4.81
CA THR A 95 16.25 -13.67 -4.70
C THR A 95 17.21 -13.86 -5.87
N ARG A 96 18.32 -14.55 -5.63
CA ARG A 96 19.27 -15.01 -6.66
C ARG A 96 18.91 -16.38 -7.22
N ASP A 97 18.25 -17.23 -6.40
CA ASP A 97 17.88 -18.59 -6.73
C ASP A 97 16.81 -19.05 -5.73
N TYR A 98 15.55 -18.93 -6.12
CA TYR A 98 14.43 -19.23 -5.22
C TYR A 98 14.33 -20.71 -4.88
N GLU A 99 14.63 -21.62 -5.81
CA GLU A 99 14.53 -23.06 -5.54
C GLU A 99 15.47 -23.51 -4.41
N ARG A 100 16.70 -22.99 -4.43
CA ARG A 100 17.67 -23.24 -3.37
C ARG A 100 17.34 -22.48 -2.09
N GLU A 101 16.89 -21.25 -2.22
CA GLU A 101 16.48 -20.43 -1.08
C GLU A 101 15.32 -21.08 -0.32
N GLN A 102 14.30 -21.61 -1.04
CA GLN A 102 13.12 -22.23 -0.46
C GLN A 102 13.50 -23.37 0.49
N ALA A 103 14.40 -24.26 0.08
CA ALA A 103 14.85 -25.34 0.94
C ALA A 103 15.49 -24.87 2.25
N VAL A 104 16.25 -23.76 2.19
CA VAL A 104 16.86 -23.16 3.39
C VAL A 104 15.81 -22.47 4.26
N LEU A 105 14.83 -21.80 3.66
CA LEU A 105 13.73 -21.17 4.39
C LEU A 105 12.84 -22.21 5.09
N ASP A 106 12.59 -23.35 4.46
CA ASP A 106 11.83 -24.45 5.06
C ASP A 106 12.59 -25.03 6.28
N ASP A 107 13.90 -25.28 6.15
CA ASP A 107 14.76 -25.70 7.27
C ASP A 107 14.76 -24.66 8.39
N LEU A 108 14.88 -23.37 8.06
CA LEU A 108 14.86 -22.27 9.00
C LEU A 108 13.55 -22.20 9.78
N ALA A 109 12.42 -22.37 9.10
CA ALA A 109 11.10 -22.39 9.73
C ALA A 109 10.94 -23.58 10.70
N MET A 110 11.42 -24.78 10.31
CA MET A 110 11.38 -25.95 11.17
C MET A 110 12.25 -25.76 12.43
N VAL A 111 13.49 -25.32 12.26
CA VAL A 111 14.42 -25.10 13.36
C VAL A 111 13.94 -23.97 14.27
N GLY A 112 13.41 -22.88 13.69
CA GLY A 112 12.86 -21.74 14.44
C GLY A 112 11.64 -22.14 15.28
N THR A 113 10.75 -22.95 14.74
CA THR A 113 9.58 -23.47 15.48
C THR A 113 9.99 -24.35 16.66
N GLU A 114 10.95 -25.25 16.45
CA GLU A 114 11.44 -26.12 17.53
C GLU A 114 12.21 -25.32 18.60
N LEU A 115 13.01 -24.35 18.18
CA LEU A 115 13.73 -23.45 19.08
C LEU A 115 12.75 -22.68 19.99
N ASP A 116 11.75 -22.01 19.41
CA ASP A 116 10.73 -21.26 20.15
C ASP A 116 9.98 -22.17 21.15
N ARG A 117 9.61 -23.38 20.72
CA ARG A 117 8.96 -24.35 21.58
C ARG A 117 9.84 -24.73 22.81
N ARG A 118 11.11 -25.02 22.55
CA ARG A 118 12.06 -25.40 23.60
C ARG A 118 12.35 -24.25 24.57
N GLU A 119 12.57 -23.06 24.06
CA GLU A 119 12.81 -21.87 24.88
C GLU A 119 11.61 -21.58 25.80
N ARG A 120 10.37 -21.69 25.30
CA ARG A 120 9.16 -21.52 26.10
C ARG A 120 9.03 -22.61 27.19
N GLU A 121 9.31 -23.86 26.85
CA GLU A 121 9.27 -24.96 27.81
C GLU A 121 10.30 -24.78 28.95
N GLU A 122 11.52 -24.38 28.61
CA GLU A 122 12.58 -24.09 29.57
C GLU A 122 12.26 -22.86 30.43
N ALA A 123 11.73 -21.80 29.83
CA ALA A 123 11.29 -20.60 30.54
C ALA A 123 10.17 -20.92 31.55
N ALA A 124 9.16 -21.70 31.15
CA ALA A 124 8.06 -22.10 31.99
C ALA A 124 8.55 -22.95 33.17
N ARG A 125 9.47 -23.88 32.93
CA ARG A 125 10.06 -24.72 33.99
C ARG A 125 10.87 -23.88 34.98
N ALA A 126 11.71 -22.99 34.49
CA ALA A 126 12.50 -22.09 35.34
C ALA A 126 11.59 -21.18 36.18
N GLN A 127 10.50 -20.68 35.62
CA GLN A 127 9.52 -19.88 36.35
C GLN A 127 8.86 -20.67 37.48
N MET A 128 8.48 -21.95 37.26
CA MET A 128 7.92 -22.81 38.29
C MET A 128 8.92 -23.09 39.44
N GLU A 129 10.21 -23.13 39.14
CA GLU A 129 11.30 -23.36 40.10
C GLU A 129 11.80 -22.07 40.75
N GLY A 130 11.25 -20.90 40.39
CA GLY A 130 11.72 -19.58 40.86
C GLY A 130 13.14 -19.25 40.43
N LYS A 131 13.58 -19.77 39.27
CA LYS A 131 14.93 -19.60 38.71
C LYS A 131 14.89 -18.74 37.43
N THR A 132 16.03 -18.13 37.10
CA THR A 132 16.23 -17.53 35.76
C THR A 132 16.44 -18.64 34.75
N PRO A 133 15.77 -18.62 33.57
CA PRO A 133 15.98 -19.63 32.56
C PRO A 133 17.41 -19.55 32.01
N VAL A 134 18.07 -20.71 31.93
CA VAL A 134 19.40 -20.87 31.32
C VAL A 134 19.24 -21.86 30.17
N PRO A 135 19.61 -21.46 28.93
CA PRO A 135 19.48 -22.35 27.79
C PRO A 135 20.24 -23.65 27.97
N SER A 136 19.55 -24.78 27.81
CA SER A 136 20.19 -26.09 27.78
C SER A 136 21.14 -26.24 26.60
N GLU A 137 22.01 -27.25 26.62
CA GLU A 137 22.89 -27.56 25.52
C GLU A 137 22.09 -27.79 24.20
N ALA A 138 20.92 -28.44 24.30
CA ALA A 138 20.02 -28.66 23.17
C ALA A 138 19.48 -27.35 22.57
N VAL A 139 19.08 -26.38 23.41
CA VAL A 139 18.64 -25.05 22.96
C VAL A 139 19.80 -24.30 22.33
N GLN A 140 21.00 -24.33 22.94
CA GLN A 140 22.18 -23.69 22.37
C GLN A 140 22.57 -24.28 20.99
N GLN A 141 22.42 -25.58 20.77
CA GLN A 141 22.65 -26.24 19.49
C GLN A 141 21.63 -25.75 18.44
N LEU A 142 20.34 -25.67 18.81
CA LEU A 142 19.30 -25.13 17.93
C LEU A 142 19.57 -23.65 17.57
N GLN A 143 19.96 -22.83 18.54
CA GLN A 143 20.32 -21.43 18.31
C GLN A 143 21.49 -21.29 17.31
N ARG A 144 22.54 -22.11 17.46
CA ARG A 144 23.66 -22.14 16.48
C ARG A 144 23.17 -22.54 15.10
N ARG A 145 22.37 -23.61 15.02
CA ARG A 145 21.84 -24.10 13.73
C ARG A 145 20.93 -23.07 13.07
N PHE A 146 20.09 -22.41 13.85
CA PHE A 146 19.22 -21.35 13.40
C PHE A 146 20.00 -20.18 12.78
N LYS A 147 21.06 -19.74 13.47
CA LYS A 147 21.96 -18.69 12.97
C LYS A 147 22.65 -19.08 11.66
N GLU A 148 23.19 -20.30 11.58
CA GLU A 148 23.79 -20.80 10.33
C GLU A 148 22.81 -20.78 9.14
N LEU A 149 21.56 -21.16 9.39
CA LEU A 149 20.51 -21.14 8.38
C LEU A 149 20.11 -19.72 7.98
N GLN A 150 20.08 -18.77 8.93
CA GLN A 150 19.84 -17.35 8.64
C GLN A 150 20.95 -16.78 7.74
N GLU A 151 22.22 -17.07 8.06
CA GLU A 151 23.37 -16.64 7.25
C GLU A 151 23.27 -17.21 5.84
N LYS A 152 22.98 -18.52 5.72
CA LYS A 152 22.84 -19.21 4.44
C LYS A 152 21.64 -18.67 3.63
N ALA A 153 20.50 -18.40 4.25
CA ALA A 153 19.36 -17.78 3.58
C ALA A 153 19.71 -16.38 3.05
N GLY A 154 20.51 -15.62 3.83
CA GLY A 154 20.98 -14.29 3.44
C GLY A 154 21.84 -14.27 2.16
N GLU A 155 22.50 -15.38 1.81
CA GLU A 155 23.29 -15.48 0.57
C GLU A 155 22.43 -15.38 -0.69
N TYR A 156 21.17 -15.78 -0.61
CA TYR A 156 20.23 -15.71 -1.73
C TYR A 156 19.54 -14.37 -1.86
N VAL A 157 19.50 -13.57 -0.82
CA VAL A 157 18.73 -12.31 -0.78
C VAL A 157 19.33 -11.25 -1.70
N VAL A 158 18.50 -10.65 -2.54
CA VAL A 158 18.76 -9.41 -3.27
C VAL A 158 18.00 -8.29 -2.58
N GLY A 159 18.70 -7.57 -1.71
CA GLY A 159 18.08 -6.54 -0.87
C GLY A 159 17.46 -5.40 -1.68
N ASN A 160 16.25 -5.00 -1.29
CA ASN A 160 15.52 -3.86 -1.87
C ASN A 160 15.25 -3.95 -3.39
N GLU A 161 15.34 -5.14 -4.00
CA GLU A 161 15.25 -5.30 -5.45
C GLU A 161 13.94 -4.75 -6.02
N MET A 162 12.81 -4.96 -5.35
CA MET A 162 11.52 -4.42 -5.79
C MET A 162 11.53 -2.89 -5.87
N ALA A 163 12.05 -2.21 -4.86
CA ALA A 163 12.18 -0.76 -4.86
C ALA A 163 13.14 -0.26 -5.94
N LEU A 164 14.26 -0.96 -6.15
CA LEU A 164 15.22 -0.67 -7.20
C LEU A 164 14.63 -0.86 -8.60
N LEU A 165 13.81 -1.90 -8.81
CA LEU A 165 13.09 -2.10 -10.07
C LEU A 165 12.18 -0.92 -10.36
N TYR A 166 11.36 -0.50 -9.41
CA TYR A 166 10.52 0.69 -9.58
C TYR A 166 11.34 1.94 -9.88
N GLN A 167 12.38 2.20 -9.10
CA GLN A 167 13.24 3.37 -9.28
C GLN A 167 13.89 3.40 -10.66
N ARG A 168 14.44 2.29 -11.14
CA ARG A 168 15.07 2.17 -12.48
C ARG A 168 14.09 2.44 -13.61
N HIS A 169 12.81 2.21 -13.37
CA HIS A 169 11.72 2.44 -14.33
C HIS A 169 10.97 3.77 -14.11
N GLY A 170 11.55 4.70 -13.35
CA GLY A 170 11.01 6.04 -13.12
C GLY A 170 9.91 6.10 -12.06
N GLY A 171 9.78 5.06 -11.23
CA GLY A 171 8.88 5.04 -10.08
C GLY A 171 9.34 6.02 -8.99
N VAL A 172 8.41 6.79 -8.46
CA VAL A 172 8.63 7.76 -7.38
C VAL A 172 7.55 7.61 -6.32
N GLY A 173 7.90 7.95 -5.08
CA GLY A 173 6.95 7.93 -3.97
C GLY A 173 6.48 6.53 -3.56
N LEU A 174 7.28 5.46 -3.84
CA LEU A 174 6.99 4.13 -3.32
C LEU A 174 6.93 4.19 -1.80
N ASN A 175 5.77 3.86 -1.26
CA ASN A 175 5.54 3.87 0.18
C ASN A 175 4.39 2.92 0.54
N ALA A 176 4.28 2.61 1.82
CA ALA A 176 3.13 1.91 2.38
C ALA A 176 2.76 2.49 3.74
N SER A 177 1.59 2.20 4.21
CA SER A 177 1.13 2.56 5.55
C SER A 177 0.05 1.62 6.03
N THR A 178 0.15 1.21 7.30
CA THR A 178 -0.85 0.41 8.00
C THR A 178 -1.55 1.26 9.05
N GLY A 179 -2.87 1.36 8.96
CA GLY A 179 -3.74 2.03 9.93
C GLY A 179 -4.51 1.04 10.79
N LYS A 180 -5.59 1.53 11.40
CA LYS A 180 -6.47 0.69 12.24
C LYS A 180 -7.22 -0.35 11.42
N ASP A 181 -7.71 0.00 10.26
CA ASP A 181 -8.66 -0.76 9.44
C ASP A 181 -8.20 -0.97 7.99
N ILE A 182 -7.10 -0.32 7.59
CA ILE A 182 -6.58 -0.39 6.22
C ILE A 182 -5.06 -0.45 6.18
N THR A 183 -4.54 -1.16 5.16
CA THR A 183 -3.15 -1.11 4.72
C THR A 183 -3.11 -0.61 3.27
N ARG A 184 -2.23 0.33 2.97
CA ARG A 184 -2.10 0.96 1.65
C ARG A 184 -0.68 0.83 1.11
N TYR A 185 -0.60 0.68 -0.22
CA TYR A 185 0.65 0.71 -0.99
C TYR A 185 0.49 1.73 -2.11
N VAL A 186 1.41 2.68 -2.21
CA VAL A 186 1.34 3.79 -3.16
C VAL A 186 2.61 3.91 -3.98
N ILE A 187 2.45 4.33 -5.24
CA ILE A 187 3.56 4.65 -6.14
C ILE A 187 3.05 5.51 -7.30
N SER A 188 3.91 6.34 -7.87
CA SER A 188 3.69 7.00 -9.15
C SER A 188 4.73 6.55 -10.16
N LEU A 189 4.30 6.30 -11.40
CA LEU A 189 5.12 5.75 -12.49
C LEU A 189 4.84 6.51 -13.80
N PRO A 190 5.77 6.52 -14.76
CA PRO A 190 5.44 6.85 -16.14
C PRO A 190 4.31 5.95 -16.66
N ALA A 191 3.33 6.49 -17.38
CA ALA A 191 2.13 5.76 -17.78
C ALA A 191 2.42 4.50 -18.61
N ASN A 192 3.50 4.51 -19.40
CA ASN A 192 3.97 3.34 -20.16
C ASN A 192 4.58 2.22 -19.28
N ARG A 193 4.68 2.43 -17.97
CA ARG A 193 5.16 1.43 -16.99
C ARG A 193 4.04 0.78 -16.18
N LEU A 194 2.78 1.09 -16.45
CA LEU A 194 1.64 0.44 -15.83
C LEU A 194 1.67 -1.11 -15.95
N PRO A 195 2.04 -1.71 -17.11
CA PRO A 195 2.19 -3.17 -17.19
C PRO A 195 3.27 -3.75 -16.25
N LEU A 196 4.38 -3.04 -16.06
CA LEU A 196 5.42 -3.43 -15.10
C LEU A 196 4.87 -3.42 -13.67
N TRP A 197 4.16 -2.35 -13.30
CA TRP A 197 3.51 -2.26 -12.00
C TRP A 197 2.53 -3.43 -11.78
N ALA A 198 1.66 -3.69 -12.76
CA ALA A 198 0.70 -4.78 -12.66
C ALA A 198 1.38 -6.16 -12.48
N ALA A 199 2.48 -6.41 -13.19
CA ALA A 199 3.25 -7.64 -13.07
C ALA A 199 3.89 -7.78 -11.67
N LEU A 200 4.56 -6.73 -11.18
CA LEU A 200 5.22 -6.76 -9.87
C LEU A 200 4.23 -6.87 -8.71
N GLU A 201 3.12 -6.12 -8.76
CA GLU A 201 2.13 -6.16 -7.69
C GLU A 201 1.32 -7.46 -7.70
N SER A 202 0.98 -8.00 -8.87
CA SER A 202 0.29 -9.30 -8.94
C SER A 202 1.17 -10.44 -8.41
N ASP A 203 2.47 -10.44 -8.72
CA ASP A 203 3.41 -11.43 -8.19
C ASP A 203 3.58 -11.26 -6.67
N ARG A 204 3.73 -10.03 -6.19
CA ARG A 204 3.82 -9.72 -4.76
C ARG A 204 2.60 -10.19 -3.97
N MET A 205 1.39 -10.06 -4.54
CA MET A 205 0.16 -10.49 -3.87
C MET A 205 -0.06 -12.00 -3.95
N ALA A 206 0.33 -12.63 -5.07
CA ALA A 206 0.13 -14.06 -5.28
C ALA A 206 1.22 -14.93 -4.63
N HIS A 207 2.46 -14.44 -4.59
CA HIS A 207 3.62 -15.22 -4.19
C HIS A 207 4.58 -14.47 -3.25
N PRO A 208 4.09 -13.84 -2.17
CA PRO A 208 4.97 -13.17 -1.22
C PRO A 208 5.91 -14.18 -0.57
N VAL A 209 7.18 -13.80 -0.40
CA VAL A 209 8.17 -14.60 0.35
C VAL A 209 8.63 -13.78 1.53
N LEU A 210 8.41 -14.29 2.74
CA LEU A 210 8.71 -13.60 4.00
C LEU A 210 10.20 -13.75 4.35
N ARG A 211 11.07 -13.24 3.48
CA ARG A 211 12.53 -13.26 3.70
C ARG A 211 12.91 -12.41 4.90
N GLU A 212 13.94 -12.82 5.59
CA GLU A 212 14.47 -12.08 6.75
C GLU A 212 13.44 -11.87 7.89
N PHE A 213 12.39 -12.72 7.94
CA PHE A 213 11.37 -12.63 8.99
C PHE A 213 11.95 -12.72 10.40
N TYR A 214 13.03 -13.47 10.56
CA TYR A 214 13.71 -13.70 11.84
C TYR A 214 14.96 -12.83 12.04
N LYS A 215 15.10 -11.73 11.29
CA LYS A 215 16.30 -10.87 11.35
C LYS A 215 16.19 -9.78 12.40
#